data_e45e3489b44000d0aabdf4104c06c64c
#
_entry.id   e45e3489b44000d0aabdf4104c06c64c
#
_cell.length_a   1.000
_cell.length_b   1.000
_cell.length_c   1.000
_cell.angle_alpha   90.00
_cell.angle_beta   90.00
_cell.angle_gamma   90.00
#
_symmetry.space_group_name_H-M   'P 1'
#
loop_
_entity.id
_entity.type
_entity.pdbx_description
1 polymer ?
#
loop_
_entity_poly.entity_id
_entity_poly.type
_entity_poly.pdbx_seq_one_letter_code
_entity_poly.pdbx_strand_id
1 'polypeptide(L)'
;LFSTLPIYWGEGDVAALIDSGAEPDWVRAELEARYDLVPLDTLEPDALAGIDRVILAQPRALAPSENVSFDQWLTAGGEALIFADPMLTRHSEYPIGDRRRPQDVVLLSPLFDHWGLELTFDETQPGEERVLPVAGLPVPVRLHGRFVRNDSGAEARTCTTHDEGLVARCAVGQGTALVLADAALLDWDGSAPVPERRKDALQALLGGFGSRESLPRD
;
A
#
# COMPACT_ATOMS: atom_id res chain seq x y z
N LEU A 1 -1.98 3.34 9.85
CA LEU A 1 -1.02 2.62 9.01
C LEU A 1 -0.96 1.15 9.40
N PHE A 2 -1.21 0.25 8.47
CA PHE A 2 -1.04 -1.19 8.60
C PHE A 2 0.03 -1.66 7.63
N SER A 3 1.19 -2.11 8.12
CA SER A 3 2.38 -2.32 7.30
C SER A 3 3.25 -3.44 7.82
N THR A 4 3.86 -4.21 6.91
CA THR A 4 5.01 -5.05 7.22
C THR A 4 6.34 -4.35 6.88
N LEU A 5 6.30 -3.28 6.09
CA LEU A 5 7.47 -2.42 5.88
C LEU A 5 7.82 -1.71 7.20
N PRO A 6 9.10 -1.52 7.52
CA PRO A 6 9.55 -0.93 8.79
C PRO A 6 9.38 0.59 8.85
N ILE A 7 8.22 1.09 8.39
CA ILE A 7 7.91 2.52 8.30
C ILE A 7 7.73 3.16 9.67
N TYR A 8 6.99 2.48 10.56
CA TYR A 8 6.64 3.06 11.85
C TYR A 8 7.69 2.77 12.93
N TRP A 9 8.15 1.52 13.01
CA TRP A 9 9.05 1.06 14.07
C TRP A 9 10.50 0.95 13.65
N GLY A 10 10.83 1.08 12.37
CA GLY A 10 12.14 0.80 11.84
C GLY A 10 12.45 -0.70 11.76
N GLU A 11 13.62 -1.05 11.27
CA GLU A 11 14.15 -2.41 11.28
C GLU A 11 15.31 -2.47 12.30
N GLY A 12 15.30 -3.44 13.21
CA GLY A 12 16.29 -3.60 14.27
C GLY A 12 15.71 -3.77 15.67
N ASP A 13 16.56 -3.63 16.68
CA ASP A 13 16.16 -3.69 18.09
C ASP A 13 15.47 -2.38 18.48
N VAL A 14 14.21 -2.47 18.95
CA VAL A 14 13.41 -1.31 19.40
C VAL A 14 14.14 -0.52 20.49
N ALA A 15 14.90 -1.17 21.39
CA ALA A 15 15.67 -0.49 22.41
C ALA A 15 16.81 0.36 21.81
N ALA A 16 17.50 -0.16 20.79
CA ALA A 16 18.55 0.55 20.07
C ALA A 16 17.99 1.75 19.28
N LEU A 17 16.79 1.63 18.72
CA LEU A 17 16.11 2.71 17.99
C LEU A 17 15.69 3.86 18.94
N ILE A 18 15.23 3.56 20.15
CA ILE A 18 14.89 4.56 21.15
C ILE A 18 16.14 5.28 21.66
N ASP A 19 17.23 4.55 21.91
CA ASP A 19 18.46 5.12 22.45
C ASP A 19 19.30 5.89 21.40
N SER A 20 19.16 5.57 20.11
CA SER A 20 19.98 6.17 19.05
C SER A 20 19.52 7.57 18.62
N GLY A 21 18.30 7.98 18.96
CA GLY A 21 17.71 9.22 18.44
C GLY A 21 17.62 9.18 16.91
N ALA A 22 17.48 8.00 16.31
CA ALA A 22 17.39 7.82 14.87
C ALA A 22 16.24 8.65 14.29
N GLU A 23 16.49 9.28 13.16
CA GLU A 23 15.43 9.99 12.45
C GLU A 23 14.34 8.98 12.03
N PRO A 24 13.06 9.39 12.07
CA PRO A 24 11.97 8.55 11.61
C PRO A 24 12.17 8.19 10.14
N ASP A 25 11.65 7.03 9.74
CA ASP A 25 11.58 6.66 8.33
C ASP A 25 10.94 7.80 7.51
N TRP A 26 11.44 8.03 6.30
CA TRP A 26 11.01 9.16 5.49
C TRP A 26 9.51 9.11 5.13
N VAL A 27 8.97 7.90 4.91
CA VAL A 27 7.53 7.72 4.66
C VAL A 27 6.74 8.11 5.91
N ARG A 28 7.19 7.68 7.08
CA ARG A 28 6.58 8.07 8.36
C ARG A 28 6.58 9.58 8.53
N ALA A 29 7.71 10.24 8.27
CA ALA A 29 7.81 11.69 8.36
C ALA A 29 6.83 12.42 7.42
N GLU A 30 6.69 11.96 6.16
CA GLU A 30 5.73 12.51 5.20
C GLU A 30 4.27 12.28 5.61
N LEU A 31 3.97 11.13 6.25
CA LEU A 31 2.62 10.83 6.74
C LEU A 31 2.28 11.65 7.98
N GLU A 32 3.19 11.74 8.96
CA GLU A 32 2.99 12.52 10.20
C GLU A 32 2.89 14.04 9.93
N ALA A 33 3.48 14.52 8.84
CA ALA A 33 3.30 15.92 8.41
C ALA A 33 1.85 16.24 7.98
N ARG A 34 1.03 15.22 7.70
CA ARG A 34 -0.33 15.37 7.14
C ARG A 34 -1.43 14.81 8.03
N TYR A 35 -1.14 13.77 8.79
CA TYR A 35 -2.10 12.96 9.52
C TYR A 35 -1.64 12.72 10.95
N ASP A 36 -2.60 12.53 11.84
CA ASP A 36 -2.35 11.90 13.13
C ASP A 36 -2.19 10.39 12.90
N LEU A 37 -0.95 9.94 12.77
CA LEU A 37 -0.60 8.62 12.29
C LEU A 37 -0.68 7.58 13.42
N VAL A 38 -1.59 6.62 13.28
CA VAL A 38 -1.79 5.52 14.22
C VAL A 38 -1.30 4.21 13.59
N PRO A 39 -0.36 3.47 14.21
CA PRO A 39 0.00 2.14 13.77
C PRO A 39 -1.12 1.15 14.12
N LEU A 40 -1.45 0.27 13.18
CA LEU A 40 -2.46 -0.77 13.35
C LEU A 40 -1.80 -2.15 13.27
N ASP A 41 -2.07 -3.02 14.23
CA ASP A 41 -1.64 -4.41 14.23
C ASP A 41 -2.71 -5.35 13.67
N THR A 42 -3.95 -4.86 13.58
CA THR A 42 -5.11 -5.60 13.07
C THR A 42 -6.08 -4.65 12.36
N LEU A 43 -6.93 -5.22 11.48
CA LEU A 43 -8.02 -4.51 10.82
C LEU A 43 -9.40 -4.94 11.36
N GLU A 44 -9.44 -5.39 12.62
CA GLU A 44 -10.69 -5.69 13.32
C GLU A 44 -11.48 -4.41 13.63
N PRO A 45 -12.81 -4.50 13.87
CA PRO A 45 -13.68 -3.34 14.01
C PRO A 45 -13.23 -2.34 15.08
N ASP A 46 -12.72 -2.83 16.22
CA ASP A 46 -12.27 -1.98 17.33
C ASP A 46 -11.02 -1.16 16.94
N ALA A 47 -10.13 -1.74 16.13
CA ALA A 47 -8.93 -1.05 15.64
C ALA A 47 -9.25 -0.03 14.55
N LEU A 48 -10.32 -0.23 13.80
CA LEU A 48 -10.78 0.67 12.74
C LEU A 48 -11.74 1.77 13.27
N ALA A 49 -12.18 1.67 14.53
CA ALA A 49 -13.12 2.62 15.11
C ALA A 49 -12.52 4.04 15.17
N GLY A 50 -13.20 5.01 14.56
CA GLY A 50 -12.76 6.40 14.49
C GLY A 50 -11.63 6.68 13.51
N ILE A 51 -11.26 5.68 12.68
CA ILE A 51 -10.29 5.84 11.60
C ILE A 51 -11.04 6.13 10.30
N ASP A 52 -10.75 7.25 9.67
CA ASP A 52 -11.35 7.63 8.37
C ASP A 52 -10.52 7.13 7.19
N ARG A 53 -9.21 6.98 7.38
CA ARG A 53 -8.24 6.65 6.33
C ARG A 53 -7.28 5.56 6.79
N VAL A 54 -7.09 4.55 5.95
CA VAL A 54 -6.14 3.46 6.19
C VAL A 54 -5.15 3.37 5.04
N ILE A 55 -3.86 3.30 5.39
CA ILE A 55 -2.79 2.99 4.44
C ILE A 55 -2.31 1.57 4.74
N LEU A 56 -2.42 0.68 3.75
CA LEU A 56 -1.83 -0.65 3.78
C LEU A 56 -0.54 -0.63 2.95
N ALA A 57 0.60 -0.75 3.61
CA ALA A 57 1.91 -0.76 2.93
C ALA A 57 2.51 -2.18 3.01
N GLN A 58 2.39 -2.92 1.90
CA GLN A 58 2.80 -4.33 1.82
C GLN A 58 2.30 -5.13 3.04
N PRO A 59 0.99 -5.23 3.22
CA PRO A 59 0.43 -5.83 4.44
C PRO A 59 0.70 -7.35 4.50
N ARG A 60 0.74 -7.90 5.72
CA ARG A 60 0.65 -9.34 5.91
C ARG A 60 -0.68 -9.90 5.39
N ALA A 61 -0.76 -11.20 5.23
CA ALA A 61 -2.04 -11.85 5.00
C ALA A 61 -3.05 -11.44 6.07
N LEU A 62 -4.25 -11.08 5.65
CA LEU A 62 -5.36 -10.74 6.53
C LEU A 62 -6.06 -12.02 7.01
N ALA A 63 -6.44 -12.06 8.27
CA ALA A 63 -7.35 -13.10 8.76
C ALA A 63 -8.72 -12.97 8.05
N PRO A 64 -9.52 -14.05 7.96
CA PRO A 64 -10.85 -13.96 7.35
C PRO A 64 -11.75 -12.89 7.97
N SER A 65 -11.69 -12.69 9.29
CA SER A 65 -12.41 -11.63 10.00
C SER A 65 -11.92 -10.25 9.61
N GLU A 66 -10.61 -10.06 9.47
CA GLU A 66 -10.02 -8.78 9.04
C GLU A 66 -10.42 -8.40 7.61
N ASN A 67 -10.47 -9.38 6.68
CA ASN A 67 -10.98 -9.13 5.32
C ASN A 67 -12.41 -8.61 5.35
N VAL A 68 -13.28 -9.24 6.16
CA VAL A 68 -14.68 -8.83 6.31
C VAL A 68 -14.79 -7.46 6.97
N SER A 69 -14.07 -7.24 8.06
CA SER A 69 -14.11 -5.98 8.82
C SER A 69 -13.61 -4.79 7.98
N PHE A 70 -12.52 -4.99 7.25
CA PHE A 70 -11.95 -3.97 6.39
C PHE A 70 -12.87 -3.61 5.21
N ASP A 71 -13.49 -4.63 4.57
CA ASP A 71 -14.45 -4.41 3.51
C ASP A 71 -15.73 -3.70 4.02
N GLN A 72 -16.21 -4.06 5.21
CA GLN A 72 -17.33 -3.37 5.86
C GLN A 72 -16.99 -1.92 6.22
N TRP A 73 -15.78 -1.66 6.73
CA TRP A 73 -15.29 -0.32 7.04
C TRP A 73 -15.24 0.56 5.77
N LEU A 74 -14.73 0.02 4.65
CA LEU A 74 -14.78 0.69 3.35
C LEU A 74 -16.23 0.93 2.92
N THR A 75 -17.09 -0.11 3.03
CA THR A 75 -18.51 0.02 2.65
C THR A 75 -19.22 1.12 3.43
N ALA A 76 -18.81 1.38 4.67
CA ALA A 76 -19.35 2.45 5.51
C ALA A 76 -18.79 3.85 5.18
N GLY A 77 -17.83 3.97 4.26
CA GLY A 77 -17.30 5.26 3.80
C GLY A 77 -15.81 5.48 4.07
N GLY A 78 -15.09 4.46 4.55
CA GLY A 78 -13.65 4.53 4.77
C GLY A 78 -12.87 4.73 3.46
N GLU A 79 -11.66 5.27 3.55
CA GLU A 79 -10.78 5.52 2.42
C GLU A 79 -9.47 4.74 2.60
N ALA A 80 -9.07 3.93 1.60
CA ALA A 80 -7.86 3.14 1.64
C ALA A 80 -6.87 3.49 0.53
N LEU A 81 -5.57 3.57 0.89
CA LEU A 81 -4.45 3.55 -0.04
C LEU A 81 -3.66 2.26 0.21
N ILE A 82 -3.51 1.43 -0.82
CA ILE A 82 -2.92 0.10 -0.70
C ILE A 82 -1.72 -0.01 -1.63
N PHE A 83 -0.56 -0.35 -1.09
CA PHE A 83 0.63 -0.74 -1.83
C PHE A 83 0.73 -2.27 -1.76
N ALA A 84 0.56 -2.92 -2.91
CA ALA A 84 0.41 -4.36 -3.02
C ALA A 84 1.44 -4.92 -4.00
N ASP A 85 2.62 -5.25 -3.49
CA ASP A 85 3.74 -5.71 -4.29
C ASP A 85 3.72 -7.24 -4.42
N PRO A 86 3.66 -7.79 -5.66
CA PRO A 86 3.72 -9.22 -5.87
C PRO A 86 5.12 -9.80 -5.73
N MET A 87 6.18 -8.98 -5.74
CA MET A 87 7.58 -9.42 -5.67
C MET A 87 8.45 -8.33 -5.04
N LEU A 88 8.23 -8.05 -3.76
CA LEU A 88 9.02 -7.09 -3.02
C LEU A 88 10.49 -7.55 -2.93
N THR A 89 11.41 -6.70 -3.37
CA THR A 89 12.85 -7.01 -3.41
C THR A 89 13.64 -6.36 -2.27
N ARG A 90 12.93 -5.80 -1.29
CA ARG A 90 13.56 -5.16 -0.13
C ARG A 90 14.48 -6.13 0.61
N HIS A 91 15.72 -5.70 0.84
CA HIS A 91 16.60 -6.42 1.76
C HIS A 91 16.09 -6.25 3.19
N SER A 92 16.14 -7.34 3.97
CA SER A 92 15.83 -7.32 5.39
C SER A 92 16.91 -8.05 6.16
N GLU A 93 17.27 -7.55 7.33
CA GLU A 93 18.19 -8.22 8.27
C GLU A 93 17.58 -9.48 8.90
N TYR A 94 16.24 -9.61 8.83
CA TYR A 94 15.54 -10.76 9.37
C TYR A 94 15.53 -11.93 8.38
N PRO A 95 15.75 -13.17 8.86
CA PRO A 95 15.71 -14.36 8.00
C PRO A 95 14.28 -14.62 7.46
N ILE A 96 14.21 -15.39 6.37
CA ILE A 96 12.94 -15.84 5.79
C ILE A 96 12.13 -16.60 6.85
N GLY A 97 10.85 -16.21 6.99
CA GLY A 97 9.93 -16.78 7.98
C GLY A 97 9.91 -16.06 9.34
N ASP A 98 10.76 -15.09 9.58
CA ASP A 98 10.64 -14.20 10.75
C ASP A 98 9.44 -13.28 10.56
N ARG A 99 8.63 -13.14 11.59
CA ARG A 99 7.39 -12.32 11.56
C ARG A 99 7.66 -10.81 11.41
N ARG A 100 8.87 -10.37 11.71
CA ARG A 100 9.32 -8.96 11.56
C ARG A 100 9.78 -8.64 10.15
N ARG A 101 10.07 -9.68 9.34
CA ARG A 101 10.45 -9.49 7.95
C ARG A 101 9.27 -8.96 7.14
N PRO A 102 9.46 -7.93 6.30
CA PRO A 102 8.45 -7.51 5.33
C PRO A 102 7.95 -8.69 4.48
N GLN A 103 6.68 -8.67 4.10
CA GLN A 103 6.13 -9.69 3.22
C GLN A 103 6.76 -9.57 1.82
N ASP A 104 7.45 -10.61 1.36
CA ASP A 104 8.05 -10.64 0.02
C ASP A 104 6.96 -10.67 -1.08
N VAL A 105 5.78 -11.23 -0.78
CA VAL A 105 4.63 -11.32 -1.69
C VAL A 105 3.37 -10.87 -0.95
N VAL A 106 2.62 -9.95 -1.53
CA VAL A 106 1.34 -9.53 -0.96
C VAL A 106 0.30 -10.65 -1.04
N LEU A 107 -0.45 -10.86 0.03
CA LEU A 107 -1.44 -11.95 0.16
C LEU A 107 -2.85 -11.37 0.38
N LEU A 108 -3.32 -10.52 -0.54
CA LEU A 108 -4.63 -9.86 -0.51
C LEU A 108 -5.62 -10.43 -1.54
N SER A 109 -5.31 -11.58 -2.17
CA SER A 109 -6.18 -12.18 -3.19
C SER A 109 -7.63 -12.32 -2.73
N PRO A 110 -7.97 -12.76 -1.49
CA PRO A 110 -9.37 -12.87 -1.09
C PRO A 110 -10.13 -11.54 -1.13
N LEU A 111 -9.44 -10.44 -0.79
CA LEU A 111 -10.02 -9.10 -0.83
C LEU A 111 -10.17 -8.62 -2.28
N PHE A 112 -9.13 -8.79 -3.10
CA PHE A 112 -9.14 -8.37 -4.50
C PHE A 112 -10.17 -9.15 -5.31
N ASP A 113 -10.25 -10.46 -5.16
CA ASP A 113 -11.26 -11.29 -5.81
C ASP A 113 -12.68 -10.83 -5.46
N HIS A 114 -12.91 -10.49 -4.20
CA HIS A 114 -14.18 -9.95 -3.75
C HIS A 114 -14.53 -8.60 -4.41
N TRP A 115 -13.52 -7.83 -4.80
CA TRP A 115 -13.67 -6.55 -5.52
C TRP A 115 -13.66 -6.69 -7.05
N GLY A 116 -13.54 -7.91 -7.57
CA GLY A 116 -13.48 -8.19 -9.00
C GLY A 116 -12.14 -7.84 -9.64
N LEU A 117 -11.06 -7.95 -8.87
CA LEU A 117 -9.68 -7.73 -9.30
C LEU A 117 -8.85 -9.01 -9.14
N GLU A 118 -7.91 -9.20 -10.04
CA GLU A 118 -6.82 -10.16 -9.93
C GLU A 118 -5.49 -9.41 -10.04
N LEU A 119 -4.57 -9.65 -9.11
CA LEU A 119 -3.20 -9.16 -9.19
C LEU A 119 -2.35 -10.21 -9.91
N THR A 120 -1.85 -9.87 -11.07
CA THR A 120 -0.98 -10.70 -11.89
C THR A 120 0.46 -10.20 -11.84
N PHE A 121 1.42 -11.09 -12.13
CA PHE A 121 2.84 -10.76 -12.13
C PHE A 121 3.52 -11.32 -13.38
N ASP A 122 4.38 -10.53 -14.00
CA ASP A 122 5.21 -10.92 -15.13
C ASP A 122 6.66 -11.12 -14.67
N GLU A 123 7.11 -12.37 -14.61
CA GLU A 123 8.46 -12.74 -14.19
C GLU A 123 9.55 -12.32 -15.20
N THR A 124 9.19 -11.93 -16.41
CA THR A 124 10.14 -11.56 -17.47
C THR A 124 10.57 -10.10 -17.44
N GLN A 125 9.96 -9.27 -16.59
CA GLN A 125 10.30 -7.87 -16.50
C GLN A 125 11.69 -7.65 -15.85
N PRO A 126 12.40 -6.55 -16.21
CA PRO A 126 13.69 -6.23 -15.61
C PRO A 126 13.60 -6.02 -14.10
N GLY A 127 14.59 -6.53 -13.34
CA GLY A 127 14.64 -6.44 -11.89
C GLY A 127 15.09 -5.07 -11.33
N GLU A 128 15.55 -4.15 -12.21
CA GLU A 128 15.96 -2.80 -11.79
C GLU A 128 14.75 -1.91 -11.54
N GLU A 129 14.95 -0.91 -10.66
CA GLU A 129 13.95 0.14 -10.45
C GLU A 129 13.75 0.95 -11.74
N ARG A 130 12.50 1.16 -12.10
CA ARG A 130 12.06 2.00 -13.22
C ARG A 130 11.13 3.08 -12.73
N VAL A 131 10.97 4.11 -13.52
CA VAL A 131 9.99 5.17 -13.26
C VAL A 131 8.87 5.05 -14.28
N LEU A 132 7.66 4.82 -13.80
CA LEU A 132 6.47 4.78 -14.64
C LEU A 132 5.54 5.95 -14.34
N PRO A 133 4.80 6.45 -15.33
CA PRO A 133 3.79 7.47 -15.06
C PRO A 133 2.59 6.81 -14.35
N VAL A 134 2.20 7.37 -13.21
CA VAL A 134 0.95 7.05 -12.51
C VAL A 134 0.15 8.34 -12.41
N ALA A 135 -0.97 8.41 -13.11
CA ALA A 135 -1.74 9.65 -13.24
C ALA A 135 -0.86 10.85 -13.69
N GLY A 136 0.09 10.61 -14.57
CA GLY A 136 1.05 11.61 -15.06
C GLY A 136 2.21 11.94 -14.12
N LEU A 137 2.32 11.29 -12.98
CA LEU A 137 3.40 11.48 -12.01
C LEU A 137 4.46 10.39 -12.13
N PRO A 138 5.76 10.74 -12.02
CA PRO A 138 6.83 9.77 -12.12
C PRO A 138 6.95 8.93 -10.84
N VAL A 139 6.39 7.72 -10.83
CA VAL A 139 6.42 6.80 -9.69
C VAL A 139 7.49 5.74 -9.87
N PRO A 140 8.44 5.58 -8.92
CA PRO A 140 9.37 4.46 -8.93
C PRO A 140 8.65 3.14 -8.69
N VAL A 141 8.97 2.15 -9.53
CA VAL A 141 8.43 0.77 -9.43
C VAL A 141 9.54 -0.25 -9.69
N ARG A 142 9.37 -1.46 -9.13
CA ARG A 142 10.32 -2.56 -9.35
C ARG A 142 9.57 -3.89 -9.32
N LEU A 143 9.69 -4.69 -10.38
CA LEU A 143 9.00 -5.98 -10.50
C LEU A 143 7.50 -5.87 -10.17
N HIS A 144 6.87 -4.79 -10.65
CA HIS A 144 5.49 -4.45 -10.32
C HIS A 144 4.49 -5.48 -10.84
N GLY A 145 3.36 -5.57 -10.18
CA GLY A 145 2.22 -6.33 -10.64
C GLY A 145 1.36 -5.56 -11.65
N ARG A 146 0.27 -6.20 -12.03
CA ARG A 146 -0.77 -5.62 -12.86
C ARG A 146 -2.13 -6.11 -12.38
N PHE A 147 -3.04 -5.19 -12.15
CA PHE A 147 -4.43 -5.52 -11.89
C PHE A 147 -5.18 -5.81 -13.18
N VAL A 148 -5.88 -6.93 -13.20
CA VAL A 148 -6.81 -7.33 -14.25
C VAL A 148 -8.19 -7.42 -13.61
N ARG A 149 -9.22 -6.96 -14.31
CA ARG A 149 -10.59 -7.15 -13.85
C ARG A 149 -11.03 -8.59 -14.09
N ASN A 150 -11.74 -9.14 -13.12
CA ASN A 150 -12.42 -10.42 -13.25
C ASN A 150 -13.93 -10.26 -12.97
N ASP A 151 -14.73 -11.27 -13.27
CA ASP A 151 -16.18 -11.26 -13.15
C ASP A 151 -16.67 -11.72 -11.76
N SER A 152 -15.75 -11.93 -10.79
CA SER A 152 -16.09 -12.43 -9.46
C SER A 152 -16.49 -11.35 -8.47
N GLY A 153 -16.37 -10.06 -8.83
CA GLY A 153 -16.68 -8.93 -7.95
C GLY A 153 -18.15 -8.88 -7.53
N ALA A 154 -18.40 -8.52 -6.27
CA ALA A 154 -19.75 -8.33 -5.75
C ALA A 154 -20.41 -7.08 -6.35
N GLU A 155 -21.73 -7.09 -6.57
CA GLU A 155 -22.49 -6.03 -7.26
C GLU A 155 -22.29 -4.60 -6.72
N ALA A 156 -22.02 -4.46 -5.42
CA ALA A 156 -21.83 -3.15 -4.79
C ALA A 156 -20.38 -2.62 -4.91
N ARG A 157 -19.53 -3.27 -5.70
CA ARG A 157 -18.11 -2.95 -5.83
C ARG A 157 -17.75 -2.74 -7.30
N THR A 158 -17.12 -1.62 -7.59
CA THR A 158 -16.71 -1.28 -8.95
C THR A 158 -15.26 -0.84 -8.93
N CYS A 159 -14.40 -1.62 -9.57
CA CYS A 159 -13.00 -1.26 -9.77
C CYS A 159 -12.74 -0.86 -11.23
N THR A 160 -11.89 0.14 -11.39
CA THR A 160 -11.31 0.53 -12.68
C THR A 160 -9.80 0.43 -12.59
N THR A 161 -9.17 -0.06 -13.65
CA THR A 161 -7.71 -0.14 -13.75
C THR A 161 -7.19 0.98 -14.63
N HIS A 162 -6.05 1.55 -14.24
CA HIS A 162 -5.37 2.67 -14.90
C HIS A 162 -3.89 2.35 -15.07
N ASP A 163 -3.20 3.13 -15.91
CA ASP A 163 -1.75 3.02 -16.13
C ASP A 163 -1.35 1.56 -16.42
N GLU A 164 -1.98 0.97 -17.43
CA GLU A 164 -1.79 -0.43 -17.86
C GLU A 164 -2.04 -1.48 -16.76
N GLY A 165 -2.87 -1.15 -15.78
CA GLY A 165 -3.18 -2.02 -14.64
C GLY A 165 -2.24 -1.86 -13.44
N LEU A 166 -1.29 -0.95 -13.48
CA LEU A 166 -0.42 -0.65 -12.33
C LEU A 166 -1.25 -0.10 -11.15
N VAL A 167 -2.31 0.62 -11.44
CA VAL A 167 -3.22 1.19 -10.45
C VAL A 167 -4.64 0.64 -10.61
N ALA A 168 -5.30 0.33 -9.51
CA ALA A 168 -6.73 0.11 -9.45
C ALA A 168 -7.38 1.11 -8.52
N ARG A 169 -8.52 1.65 -8.95
CA ARG A 169 -9.41 2.45 -8.10
C ARG A 169 -10.72 1.71 -7.94
N CYS A 170 -11.09 1.44 -6.69
CA CYS A 170 -12.31 0.71 -6.34
C CYS A 170 -13.26 1.59 -5.56
N ALA A 171 -14.52 1.64 -5.99
CA ALA A 171 -15.63 2.11 -5.19
C ALA A 171 -16.21 0.90 -4.44
N VAL A 172 -16.24 0.97 -3.11
CA VAL A 172 -16.72 -0.09 -2.21
C VAL A 172 -17.78 0.50 -1.31
N GLY A 173 -19.05 0.30 -1.65
CA GLY A 173 -20.15 0.94 -0.94
C GLY A 173 -20.05 2.47 -0.99
N GLN A 174 -19.89 3.10 0.17
CA GLN A 174 -19.71 4.56 0.29
C GLN A 174 -18.23 4.99 0.29
N GLY A 175 -17.30 4.05 0.42
CA GLY A 175 -15.87 4.31 0.49
C GLY A 175 -15.14 4.05 -0.80
N THR A 176 -13.83 4.26 -0.75
CA THR A 176 -12.93 4.11 -1.90
C THR A 176 -11.61 3.47 -1.50
N ALA A 177 -11.06 2.66 -2.41
CA ALA A 177 -9.70 2.18 -2.30
C ALA A 177 -8.89 2.55 -3.55
N LEU A 178 -7.71 3.12 -3.36
CA LEU A 178 -6.69 3.29 -4.38
C LEU A 178 -5.61 2.24 -4.13
N VAL A 179 -5.34 1.41 -5.14
CA VAL A 179 -4.39 0.29 -5.01
C VAL A 179 -3.30 0.44 -6.05
N LEU A 180 -2.04 0.44 -5.61
CA LEU A 180 -0.86 0.38 -6.47
C LEU A 180 -0.30 -1.04 -6.43
N ALA A 181 -0.03 -1.63 -7.61
CA ALA A 181 0.50 -3.00 -7.73
C ALA A 181 2.02 -3.06 -7.54
N ASP A 182 2.53 -2.28 -6.58
CA ASP A 182 3.97 -2.14 -6.29
C ASP A 182 4.15 -1.44 -4.95
N ALA A 183 5.29 -1.66 -4.28
CA ALA A 183 5.65 -0.97 -3.05
C ALA A 183 7.06 -0.34 -3.09
N ALA A 184 7.76 -0.41 -4.23
CA ALA A 184 9.11 0.12 -4.39
C ALA A 184 9.20 1.63 -4.12
N LEU A 185 8.11 2.38 -4.36
CA LEU A 185 8.03 3.79 -3.98
C LEU A 185 8.38 3.99 -2.51
N LEU A 186 7.93 3.11 -1.62
CA LEU A 186 8.13 3.20 -0.18
C LEU A 186 9.48 2.60 0.27
N ASP A 187 10.14 1.85 -0.61
CA ASP A 187 11.39 1.15 -0.32
C ASP A 187 12.59 2.05 -0.65
N TRP A 188 13.20 2.62 0.38
CA TRP A 188 14.45 3.37 0.27
C TRP A 188 15.44 2.87 1.33
N ASP A 189 16.63 2.51 0.89
CA ASP A 189 17.64 1.85 1.74
C ASP A 189 18.42 2.80 2.66
N GLY A 190 18.16 4.11 2.59
CA GLY A 190 18.82 5.12 3.41
C GLY A 190 20.28 5.39 3.02
N SER A 191 20.80 4.78 1.94
CA SER A 191 22.19 4.97 1.48
C SER A 191 22.50 6.39 0.99
N ALA A 192 21.47 7.18 0.72
CA ALA A 192 21.54 8.56 0.29
C ALA A 192 20.28 9.33 0.75
N PRO A 193 20.25 10.67 0.66
CA PRO A 193 19.01 11.42 0.87
C PRO A 193 17.88 10.94 -0.06
N VAL A 194 16.67 10.84 0.48
CA VAL A 194 15.49 10.44 -0.31
C VAL A 194 15.30 11.39 -1.49
N PRO A 195 15.24 10.89 -2.72
CA PRO A 195 15.00 11.75 -3.89
C PRO A 195 13.65 12.47 -3.79
N GLU A 196 13.62 13.78 -4.07
CA GLU A 196 12.38 14.57 -3.99
C GLU A 196 11.25 13.98 -4.84
N ARG A 197 11.57 13.39 -6.00
CA ARG A 197 10.56 12.70 -6.83
C ARG A 197 9.79 11.59 -6.11
N ARG A 198 10.42 10.90 -5.12
CA ARG A 198 9.73 9.89 -4.31
C ARG A 198 8.75 10.54 -3.35
N LYS A 199 9.15 11.62 -2.72
CA LYS A 199 8.27 12.40 -1.84
C LYS A 199 7.11 12.99 -2.62
N ASP A 200 7.38 13.62 -3.76
CA ASP A 200 6.35 14.18 -4.64
C ASP A 200 5.34 13.12 -5.09
N ALA A 201 5.83 11.93 -5.49
CA ALA A 201 4.97 10.82 -5.89
C ALA A 201 4.10 10.34 -4.72
N LEU A 202 4.67 10.16 -3.52
CA LEU A 202 3.90 9.77 -2.33
C LEU A 202 2.86 10.84 -1.98
N GLN A 203 3.26 12.11 -1.95
CA GLN A 203 2.35 13.22 -1.63
C GLN A 203 1.19 13.34 -2.63
N ALA A 204 1.44 13.07 -3.91
CA ALA A 204 0.42 13.09 -4.94
C ALA A 204 -0.57 11.91 -4.79
N LEU A 205 -0.07 10.70 -4.50
CA LEU A 205 -0.94 9.56 -4.17
C LEU A 205 -1.80 9.85 -2.93
N LEU A 206 -1.21 10.45 -1.90
CA LEU A 206 -1.93 10.89 -0.71
C LEU A 206 -2.95 12.01 -1.01
N GLY A 207 -2.68 12.87 -1.98
CA GLY A 207 -3.61 13.90 -2.45
C GLY A 207 -4.80 13.35 -3.24
N GLY A 208 -4.58 12.29 -4.01
CA GLY A 208 -5.62 11.53 -4.72
C GLY A 208 -6.44 10.60 -3.82
N PHE A 209 -5.95 10.35 -2.64
CA PHE A 209 -6.56 9.59 -1.57
C PHE A 209 -7.61 10.49 -0.89
N GLY A 210 -8.89 10.21 -1.11
CA GLY A 210 -9.99 11.00 -0.59
C GLY A 210 -10.66 11.97 -1.57
N SER A 211 -10.11 12.17 -2.76
CA SER A 211 -10.83 12.88 -3.80
C SER A 211 -11.75 11.93 -4.56
N ARG A 212 -13.08 12.17 -4.45
CA ARG A 212 -14.08 11.50 -5.31
C ARG A 212 -13.98 11.95 -6.77
N GLU A 213 -13.05 12.84 -7.06
CA GLU A 213 -12.84 13.39 -8.39
C GLU A 213 -12.00 12.42 -9.22
N SER A 214 -12.50 12.10 -10.39
CA SER A 214 -11.87 11.25 -11.39
C SER A 214 -10.46 11.72 -11.70
N LEU A 215 -9.47 10.77 -11.69
CA LEU A 215 -8.25 10.94 -12.47
C LEU A 215 -8.65 11.41 -13.90
N PRO A 216 -7.88 12.32 -14.53
CA PRO A 216 -8.18 12.76 -15.88
C PRO A 216 -8.40 11.54 -16.78
N ARG A 217 -9.45 11.56 -17.57
CA ARG A 217 -9.71 10.54 -18.58
C ARG A 217 -8.70 10.75 -19.69
N ASP A 218 -7.91 9.71 -19.98
CA ASP A 218 -7.13 9.66 -21.23
C ASP A 218 -8.04 9.68 -22.46
#